data_efad01fa9ddf5b4c8ac59635f5a50905
#
_entry.id   efad01fa9ddf5b4c8ac59635f5a50905
#
_cell.length_a   1.000
_cell.length_b   1.000
_cell.length_c   1.000
_cell.angle_alpha   90.00
_cell.angle_beta   90.00
_cell.angle_gamma   90.00
#
_symmetry.space_group_name_H-M   'P 1'
#
loop_
_entity.id
_entity.type
_entity.pdbx_description
1 polymer ?
#
loop_
_entity_poly.entity_id
_entity_poly.type
_entity_poly.pdbx_seq_one_letter_code
_entity_poly.pdbx_strand_id
1 'polypeptide(L)'
;IEELKKRSQMKMAQKIVKEFPELVETPPSSENQLISQAVEYISSHLDGAASLNDISGALHVSKAYLSTLFKREMNTTVTDFVTKQRMKEAKKLLLETDMLVSEIYLKVGYQSDKYFIKVFKEMEGVTPLAYRKRWK
;
A
#
# COMPACT_ATOMS: atom_id res chain seq x y z
N ILE A 1 -7.50 24.98 1.63
CA ILE A 1 -6.81 24.57 1.39
C ILE A 1 -5.84 24.17 1.03
N GLU A 2 -5.91 24.04 1.03
CA GLU A 2 -4.99 23.62 0.82
C GLU A 2 -3.90 23.03 0.77
N GLU A 3 -3.80 22.87 0.91
CA GLU A 3 -2.77 22.33 0.99
C GLU A 3 -2.11 21.45 1.00
N LEU A 4 -2.37 21.54 1.17
CA LEU A 4 -1.72 20.62 1.24
C LEU A 4 -1.37 20.02 0.74
N LYS A 5 -1.61 20.05 0.59
CA LYS A 5 -1.16 19.44 0.30
C LYS A 5 -0.64 19.01 -0.25
N LYS A 6 -0.94 19.22 -0.26
CA LYS A 6 -0.34 18.87 -0.61
C LYS A 6 0.16 18.22 -0.64
N ARG A 7 -0.06 18.33 -0.15
CA ARG A 7 0.47 17.62 -0.01
C ARG A 7 0.48 16.73 0.10
N SER A 8 0.19 16.87 0.37
CA SER A 8 0.30 15.94 0.60
C SER A 8 0.08 15.45 0.36
N GLN A 9 -0.17 15.47 0.53
CA GLN A 9 -0.28 14.84 0.45
C GLN A 9 -0.62 14.21 0.17
N MET A 10 -0.80 14.30 0.35
CA MET A 10 -0.89 13.71 0.22
C MET A 10 -1.13 13.07 0.24
N LYS A 11 -1.38 12.81 0.44
CA LYS A 11 -1.52 12.28 0.67
C LYS A 11 -1.93 11.84 0.22
N MET A 12 -2.18 11.83 0.07
CA MET A 12 -2.56 11.57 -0.30
C MET A 12 -3.00 11.19 -1.07
N ALA A 13 -2.97 11.13 -1.49
CA ALA A 13 -3.51 10.79 -2.13
C ALA A 13 -4.14 10.14 -1.97
N GLN A 14 -4.27 9.91 -1.27
CA GLN A 14 -4.73 9.54 -1.09
C GLN A 14 -5.12 9.82 -0.80
N LYS A 15 -5.03 10.51 -0.66
CA LYS A 15 -5.31 11.10 -0.67
C LYS A 15 -5.44 11.67 -1.45
N ILE A 16 -5.46 11.61 -1.50
CA ILE A 16 -5.70 12.30 -2.24
C ILE A 16 -6.44 12.51 -3.19
N VAL A 17 -6.61 12.26 -3.41
CA VAL A 17 -7.33 12.25 -4.45
C VAL A 17 -8.75 12.21 -4.19
N LYS A 18 -9.32 11.71 -3.36
CA LYS A 18 -10.65 11.69 -3.10
C LYS A 18 -11.06 12.72 -2.24
N GLU A 19 -10.17 13.44 -1.74
CA GLU A 19 -10.58 14.41 -0.89
C GLU A 19 -10.71 15.70 -1.44
N PHE A 20 -10.62 15.93 -2.70
CA PHE A 20 -10.81 17.25 -3.23
C PHE A 20 -11.87 17.28 -4.24
N PRO A 21 -13.10 17.05 -3.89
CA PRO A 21 -14.16 17.06 -4.88
C PRO A 21 -14.34 18.39 -5.50
N GLU A 22 -14.06 19.43 -4.78
CA GLU A 22 -14.23 20.73 -5.35
C GLU A 22 -13.32 20.97 -6.51
N LEU A 23 -12.33 20.15 -6.68
CA LEU A 23 -11.44 20.30 -7.78
C LEU A 23 -11.92 19.64 -9.02
N VAL A 24 -13.12 19.17 -9.00
CA VAL A 24 -13.61 18.45 -10.09
C VAL A 24 -13.77 19.23 -11.32
N GLU A 25 -13.75 20.49 -11.27
CA GLU A 25 -13.87 21.23 -12.47
C GLU A 25 -12.79 20.91 -13.47
N THR A 26 -11.64 20.46 -13.00
CA THR A 26 -10.57 20.08 -13.90
C THR A 26 -10.45 18.58 -13.88
N PRO A 27 -10.48 17.92 -15.02
CA PRO A 27 -10.30 16.48 -15.01
C PRO A 27 -8.92 16.13 -14.48
N PRO A 28 -8.79 15.02 -13.79
CA PRO A 28 -7.47 14.61 -13.33
C PRO A 28 -6.56 14.38 -14.51
N SER A 29 -5.30 14.68 -14.35
CA SER A 29 -4.33 14.39 -15.39
C SER A 29 -4.21 12.89 -15.57
N SER A 30 -3.68 12.47 -16.71
CA SER A 30 -3.47 11.04 -16.95
C SER A 30 -2.49 10.47 -15.92
N GLU A 31 -1.55 11.29 -15.44
CA GLU A 31 -0.63 10.84 -14.40
C GLU A 31 -1.34 10.60 -13.09
N ASN A 32 -2.25 11.49 -12.71
CA ASN A 32 -3.04 11.30 -11.50
C ASN A 32 -3.93 10.08 -11.60
N GLN A 33 -4.51 9.85 -12.77
CA GLN A 33 -5.32 8.66 -12.98
C GLN A 33 -4.49 7.39 -12.87
N LEU A 34 -3.27 7.41 -13.41
CA LEU A 34 -2.40 6.26 -13.35
C LEU A 34 -2.03 5.92 -11.91
N ILE A 35 -1.71 6.93 -11.12
CA ILE A 35 -1.38 6.70 -9.71
C ILE A 35 -2.60 6.14 -8.97
N SER A 36 -3.79 6.70 -9.20
CA SER A 36 -5.01 6.20 -8.58
C SER A 36 -5.26 4.74 -8.95
N GLN A 37 -5.05 4.40 -10.22
CA GLN A 37 -5.23 3.03 -10.67
C GLN A 37 -4.20 2.09 -10.04
N ALA A 38 -2.97 2.57 -9.87
CA ALA A 38 -1.93 1.76 -9.24
C ALA A 38 -2.28 1.47 -7.78
N VAL A 39 -2.71 2.49 -7.05
CA VAL A 39 -3.09 2.32 -5.65
C VAL A 39 -4.28 1.37 -5.53
N GLU A 40 -5.25 1.51 -6.40
CA GLU A 40 -6.42 0.65 -6.38
C GLU A 40 -6.04 -0.80 -6.71
N TYR A 41 -5.17 -0.99 -7.70
CA TYR A 41 -4.69 -2.32 -8.04
C TYR A 41 -3.99 -2.96 -6.84
N ILE A 42 -3.12 -2.21 -6.17
CA ILE A 42 -2.41 -2.72 -5.00
C ILE A 42 -3.41 -3.16 -3.93
N SER A 43 -4.42 -2.33 -3.66
CA SER A 43 -5.41 -2.65 -2.63
C SER A 43 -6.15 -3.95 -2.92
N SER A 44 -6.39 -4.25 -4.18
CA SER A 44 -7.13 -5.45 -4.54
C SER A 44 -6.25 -6.68 -4.73
N HIS A 45 -4.94 -6.54 -4.72
CA HIS A 45 -4.02 -7.65 -4.99
C HIS A 45 -2.97 -7.83 -3.90
N LEU A 46 -3.26 -7.39 -2.68
CA LEU A 46 -2.28 -7.52 -1.59
C LEU A 46 -1.93 -8.97 -1.30
N ASP A 47 -2.86 -9.88 -1.54
CA ASP A 47 -2.67 -11.29 -1.25
C ASP A 47 -1.81 -12.00 -2.30
N GLY A 48 -1.32 -11.31 -3.30
CA GLY A 48 -0.51 -11.97 -4.32
C GLY A 48 0.23 -10.99 -5.21
N ALA A 49 -0.26 -10.82 -6.42
CA ALA A 49 0.46 -10.17 -7.51
C ALA A 49 0.45 -8.64 -7.42
N ALA A 50 1.24 -8.09 -6.52
CA ALA A 50 1.33 -6.64 -6.34
C ALA A 50 2.76 -6.12 -6.49
N SER A 51 3.60 -6.79 -7.28
CA SER A 51 4.94 -6.29 -7.55
C SER A 51 4.88 -5.14 -8.57
N LEU A 52 5.96 -4.39 -8.67
CA LEU A 52 6.06 -3.35 -9.69
C LEU A 52 5.82 -3.93 -11.08
N ASN A 53 6.34 -5.12 -11.33
CA ASN A 53 6.14 -5.77 -12.63
C ASN A 53 4.66 -6.10 -12.86
N ASP A 54 3.99 -6.60 -11.85
CA ASP A 54 2.57 -6.93 -11.97
C ASP A 54 1.73 -5.69 -12.24
N ILE A 55 2.00 -4.62 -11.51
CA ILE A 55 1.23 -3.40 -11.62
C ILE A 55 1.46 -2.73 -12.98
N SER A 56 2.72 -2.61 -13.38
CA SER A 56 3.03 -1.96 -14.66
C SER A 56 2.44 -2.74 -15.83
N GLY A 57 2.46 -4.07 -15.74
CA GLY A 57 1.85 -4.90 -16.77
C GLY A 57 0.34 -4.70 -16.84
N ALA A 58 -0.32 -4.65 -15.70
CA ALA A 58 -1.76 -4.48 -15.66
C ALA A 58 -2.18 -3.10 -16.16
N LEU A 59 -1.36 -2.08 -15.92
CA LEU A 59 -1.69 -0.72 -16.33
C LEU A 59 -1.10 -0.35 -17.70
N HIS A 60 -0.40 -1.29 -18.32
CA HIS A 60 0.16 -1.11 -19.67
C HIS A 60 1.16 0.03 -19.76
N VAL A 61 2.02 0.14 -18.76
CA VAL A 61 3.10 1.14 -18.74
C VAL A 61 4.40 0.45 -18.41
N SER A 62 5.52 1.12 -18.71
CA SER A 62 6.82 0.54 -18.36
C SER A 62 7.06 0.60 -16.85
N LYS A 63 7.87 -0.33 -16.37
CA LYS A 63 8.24 -0.33 -14.95
C LYS A 63 8.97 0.95 -14.57
N ALA A 64 9.86 1.40 -15.45
CA ALA A 64 10.64 2.61 -15.15
C ALA A 64 9.74 3.82 -15.03
N TYR A 65 8.78 3.96 -15.93
CA TYR A 65 7.86 5.09 -15.88
C TYR A 65 7.02 5.06 -14.61
N LEU A 66 6.43 3.90 -14.33
CA LEU A 66 5.59 3.77 -13.14
C LEU A 66 6.40 4.01 -11.87
N SER A 67 7.60 3.44 -11.80
CA SER A 67 8.45 3.60 -10.62
C SER A 67 8.79 5.06 -10.36
N THR A 68 9.18 5.78 -11.40
CA THR A 68 9.55 7.19 -11.29
C THR A 68 8.35 8.03 -10.89
N LEU A 69 7.23 7.82 -11.57
CA LEU A 69 6.03 8.58 -11.30
C LEU A 69 5.50 8.32 -9.89
N PHE A 70 5.46 7.05 -9.49
CA PHE A 70 4.95 6.67 -8.18
C PHE A 70 5.78 7.30 -7.08
N LYS A 71 7.11 7.22 -7.21
CA LYS A 71 7.99 7.82 -6.21
C LYS A 71 7.81 9.33 -6.12
N ARG A 72 7.65 9.98 -7.27
CA ARG A 72 7.46 11.42 -7.30
C ARG A 72 6.14 11.83 -6.64
N GLU A 73 5.05 11.12 -6.98
CA GLU A 73 3.72 11.52 -6.53
C GLU A 73 3.38 11.00 -5.13
N MET A 74 3.85 9.81 -4.78
CA MET A 74 3.51 9.19 -3.50
C MET A 74 4.61 9.33 -2.46
N ASN A 75 5.77 9.81 -2.86
CA ASN A 75 6.92 10.00 -1.98
C ASN A 75 7.39 8.70 -1.34
N THR A 76 7.16 7.59 -2.00
CA THR A 76 7.60 6.29 -1.55
C THR A 76 7.66 5.37 -2.78
N THR A 77 8.48 4.33 -2.71
CA THR A 77 8.54 3.38 -3.81
C THR A 77 7.29 2.49 -3.80
N VAL A 78 7.01 1.88 -4.96
CA VAL A 78 5.91 0.92 -5.05
C VAL A 78 6.12 -0.21 -4.04
N THR A 79 7.34 -0.75 -3.97
CA THR A 79 7.63 -1.86 -3.06
C THR A 79 7.36 -1.50 -1.61
N ASP A 80 7.85 -0.33 -1.19
CA ASP A 80 7.64 0.10 0.19
C ASP A 80 6.17 0.37 0.47
N PHE A 81 5.46 0.93 -0.50
CA PHE A 81 4.04 1.18 -0.35
C PHE A 81 3.27 -0.13 -0.16
N VAL A 82 3.56 -1.12 -1.00
CA VAL A 82 2.92 -2.44 -0.89
C VAL A 82 3.21 -3.07 0.46
N THR A 83 4.47 -3.00 0.90
CA THR A 83 4.84 -3.58 2.19
C THR A 83 4.06 -2.92 3.32
N LYS A 84 3.94 -1.59 3.29
CA LYS A 84 3.16 -0.89 4.30
C LYS A 84 1.70 -1.31 4.30
N GLN A 85 1.12 -1.48 3.13
CA GLN A 85 -0.28 -1.90 3.04
C GLN A 85 -0.46 -3.33 3.56
N ARG A 86 0.49 -4.21 3.25
CA ARG A 86 0.45 -5.58 3.76
C ARG A 86 0.56 -5.63 5.28
N MET A 87 1.44 -4.80 5.84
CA MET A 87 1.59 -4.76 7.30
C MET A 87 0.34 -4.19 7.96
N LYS A 88 -0.26 -3.20 7.34
CA LYS A 88 -1.50 -2.63 7.85
C LYS A 88 -2.61 -3.68 7.89
N GLU A 89 -2.73 -4.46 6.84
CA GLU A 89 -3.73 -5.52 6.80
C GLU A 89 -3.39 -6.61 7.82
N ALA A 90 -2.11 -6.97 7.96
CA ALA A 90 -1.70 -7.96 8.94
C ALA A 90 -2.07 -7.52 10.36
N LYS A 91 -1.81 -6.27 10.70
CA LYS A 91 -2.16 -5.74 12.02
C LYS A 91 -3.67 -5.81 12.26
N LYS A 92 -4.43 -5.49 11.22
CA LYS A 92 -5.88 -5.57 11.33
C LYS A 92 -6.34 -7.00 11.61
N LEU A 93 -5.78 -7.96 10.89
CA LEU A 93 -6.14 -9.37 11.11
C LEU A 93 -5.70 -9.87 12.49
N LEU A 94 -4.55 -9.42 12.95
CA LEU A 94 -4.06 -9.79 14.27
C LEU A 94 -5.00 -9.32 15.37
N LEU A 95 -5.55 -8.12 15.22
CA LEU A 95 -6.37 -7.52 16.27
C LEU A 95 -7.86 -7.82 16.14
N GLU A 96 -8.34 -8.01 14.91
CA GLU A 96 -9.78 -8.16 14.69
C GLU A 96 -10.22 -9.60 14.47
N THR A 97 -9.29 -10.54 14.38
CA THR A 97 -9.63 -11.95 14.18
C THR A 97 -8.80 -12.83 15.09
N ASP A 98 -9.17 -14.10 15.15
CA ASP A 98 -8.40 -15.11 15.86
C ASP A 98 -7.57 -15.95 14.90
N MET A 99 -7.35 -15.47 13.66
CA MET A 99 -6.54 -16.19 12.70
C MET A 99 -5.14 -16.44 13.24
N LEU A 100 -4.61 -17.62 12.94
CA LEU A 100 -3.23 -17.94 13.34
C LEU A 100 -2.26 -17.12 12.50
N VAL A 101 -1.11 -16.79 13.10
CA VAL A 101 -0.06 -16.09 12.36
C VAL A 101 0.32 -16.89 11.11
N SER A 102 0.29 -18.24 11.22
CA SER A 102 0.59 -19.11 10.09
C SER A 102 -0.47 -19.04 8.97
N GLU A 103 -1.59 -18.40 9.22
CA GLU A 103 -2.62 -18.16 8.20
C GLU A 103 -2.55 -16.74 7.69
N ILE A 104 -2.21 -15.82 8.57
CA ILE A 104 -2.20 -14.40 8.22
C ILE A 104 -1.15 -14.08 7.16
N TYR A 105 0.04 -14.69 7.27
CA TYR A 105 1.10 -14.31 6.34
C TYR A 105 0.73 -14.62 4.89
N LEU A 106 0.03 -15.72 4.66
CA LEU A 106 -0.44 -16.05 3.32
C LEU A 106 -1.52 -15.08 2.85
N LYS A 107 -2.41 -14.74 3.75
CA LYS A 107 -3.53 -13.87 3.39
C LYS A 107 -3.06 -12.48 3.00
N VAL A 108 -1.98 -12.01 3.58
CA VAL A 108 -1.46 -10.69 3.25
C VAL A 108 -0.38 -10.72 2.17
N GLY A 109 -0.16 -11.88 1.53
CA GLY A 109 0.63 -11.92 0.31
C GLY A 109 2.06 -12.41 0.44
N TYR A 110 2.45 -12.96 1.59
CA TYR A 110 3.80 -13.51 1.74
C TYR A 110 3.79 -15.01 1.51
N GLN A 111 4.88 -15.54 1.00
CA GLN A 111 5.01 -16.96 0.76
C GLN A 111 5.85 -17.65 1.81
N SER A 112 6.48 -16.90 2.70
CA SER A 112 7.32 -17.43 3.76
C SER A 112 6.93 -16.77 5.07
N ASP A 113 6.61 -17.61 6.06
CA ASP A 113 6.27 -17.09 7.39
C ASP A 113 7.49 -16.42 8.04
N LYS A 114 8.67 -16.98 7.82
CA LYS A 114 9.88 -16.38 8.38
C LYS A 114 10.16 -15.00 7.82
N TYR A 115 9.97 -14.84 6.51
CA TYR A 115 10.18 -13.54 5.90
C TYR A 115 9.12 -12.55 6.39
N PHE A 116 7.87 -12.98 6.48
CA PHE A 116 6.80 -12.14 7.00
C PHE A 116 7.11 -11.67 8.42
N ILE A 117 7.52 -12.60 9.29
CA ILE A 117 7.84 -12.25 10.67
C ILE A 117 8.99 -11.27 10.74
N LYS A 118 10.00 -11.48 9.89
CA LYS A 118 11.14 -10.57 9.84
C LYS A 118 10.72 -9.16 9.43
N VAL A 119 9.95 -9.04 8.36
CA VAL A 119 9.49 -7.74 7.88
C VAL A 119 8.59 -7.08 8.91
N PHE A 120 7.68 -7.84 9.50
CA PHE A 120 6.77 -7.29 10.51
C PHE A 120 7.56 -6.74 11.70
N LYS A 121 8.54 -7.51 12.17
CA LYS A 121 9.34 -7.07 13.31
C LYS A 121 10.18 -5.84 12.98
N GLU A 122 10.70 -5.77 11.75
CA GLU A 122 11.47 -4.61 11.34
C GLU A 122 10.60 -3.35 11.30
N MET A 123 9.36 -3.49 10.87
CA MET A 123 8.49 -2.33 10.72
C MET A 123 7.75 -1.97 12.00
N GLU A 124 7.39 -2.96 12.81
CA GLU A 124 6.58 -2.70 13.99
C GLU A 124 7.35 -2.79 15.31
N GLY A 125 8.57 -3.29 15.27
CA GLY A 125 9.41 -3.40 16.47
C GLY A 125 9.20 -4.65 17.29
N VAL A 126 8.14 -5.42 17.02
CA VAL A 126 7.84 -6.66 17.73
C VAL A 126 7.33 -7.69 16.74
N THR A 127 7.33 -8.96 17.14
CA THR A 127 6.80 -10.03 16.29
C THR A 127 5.29 -9.93 16.19
N PRO A 128 4.70 -10.56 15.16
CA PRO A 128 3.23 -10.56 15.05
C PRO A 128 2.53 -11.12 16.30
N LEU A 129 3.08 -12.19 16.86
CA LEU A 129 2.47 -12.79 18.04
C LEU A 129 2.57 -11.85 19.24
N ALA A 130 3.72 -11.20 19.42
CA ALA A 130 3.89 -10.24 20.50
C ALA A 130 2.97 -9.03 20.30
N TYR A 131 2.78 -8.61 19.06
CA TYR A 131 1.88 -7.51 18.74
C TYR A 131 0.45 -7.86 19.16
N ARG A 132 0.01 -9.06 18.82
CA ARG A 132 -1.34 -9.50 19.20
C ARG A 132 -1.50 -9.54 20.71
N LYS A 133 -0.52 -10.07 21.42
CA LYS A 133 -0.60 -10.15 22.88
C LYS A 133 -0.65 -8.78 23.53
N ARG A 134 0.04 -7.82 22.91
CA ARG A 134 0.13 -6.49 23.49
C ARG A 134 -1.11 -5.65 23.22
N TRP A 135 -1.67 -5.77 22.04
CA TRP A 135 -2.72 -4.84 21.61
C TRP A 135 -4.10 -5.44 21.50
N LYS A 136 -4.22 -6.76 21.50
CA LYS A 136 -5.51 -7.40 21.44
C LYS A 136 -6.03 -7.70 22.87
#